data_2d7befcb2d39e8dc96e9370300f2ed05
#
_entry.id   2d7befcb2d39e8dc96e9370300f2ed05
#
_cell.length_a   1.000
_cell.length_b   1.000
_cell.length_c   1.000
_cell.angle_alpha   90.00
_cell.angle_beta   90.00
_cell.angle_gamma   90.00
#
_symmetry.space_group_name_H-M   'P 1'
#
loop_
_entity.id
_entity.type
_entity.pdbx_description
1 polymer ?
#
loop_
_entity_poly.entity_id
_entity_poly.type
_entity_poly.pdbx_seq_one_letter_code
_entity_poly.pdbx_strand_id
1 'polypeptide(L)'
;MWLGWYLKKRKLVVEICFSGCGDRHGVARPGLAGPGAARHRLARQGHYNNRSNEMAAVKINRHTDIIERKVRLCGTKDLMFDRYAGDNSTKLEPWQKLYLEPGDSKIIGLPAANIMSFLSAHNTNSAPKRLRDKRKYKDIANACLSFFEIDEQFIPLLRDGKPIVFGRFEKDVDQSSGTYIHRTVARLDKGIPNPKERPVVPVKWELQFTARLYPNKEIQEQEILNLFEEGGRALGLGTFRGLYGKFFVEAWD
;
A
#
# COMPACT_ATOMS: atom_id res chain seq x y z
N MET A 1 29.69 27.26 34.86
CA MET A 1 28.78 28.33 34.36
C MET A 1 28.70 28.19 32.84
N TRP A 2 27.67 27.53 32.39
CA TRP A 2 27.01 27.59 31.06
C TRP A 2 25.99 26.43 30.99
N LEU A 3 24.87 26.69 31.64
CA LEU A 3 23.61 26.00 31.49
C LEU A 3 22.81 26.77 30.44
N GLY A 4 22.11 26.02 29.60
CA GLY A 4 20.96 26.55 28.90
C GLY A 4 21.08 26.54 27.39
N TRP A 5 20.29 25.65 26.83
CA TRP A 5 19.47 25.72 25.60
C TRP A 5 19.22 24.30 25.05
N TYR A 6 18.39 23.60 25.76
CA TYR A 6 17.78 22.37 25.22
C TYR A 6 16.31 22.34 25.64
N LEU A 7 15.46 23.01 24.87
CA LEU A 7 14.01 22.76 24.92
C LEU A 7 13.32 23.42 23.73
N LYS A 8 12.64 22.61 22.96
CA LYS A 8 11.46 22.82 22.10
C LYS A 8 11.62 22.40 20.66
N LYS A 9 11.30 21.14 20.39
CA LYS A 9 10.45 20.76 19.27
C LYS A 9 9.72 19.47 19.64
N ARG A 10 8.60 19.66 20.33
CA ARG A 10 7.60 18.60 20.56
C ARG A 10 6.48 18.73 19.56
N LYS A 11 6.04 17.57 19.05
CA LYS A 11 4.70 17.19 18.65
C LYS A 11 4.07 17.83 17.41
N LEU A 12 3.86 17.01 16.41
CA LEU A 12 2.54 16.86 15.79
C LEU A 12 2.28 15.36 15.57
N VAL A 13 1.58 14.79 16.54
CA VAL A 13 0.86 13.53 16.39
C VAL A 13 -0.50 13.93 15.87
N VAL A 14 -0.86 13.51 14.67
CA VAL A 14 -2.22 13.62 14.14
C VAL A 14 -2.93 12.33 14.50
N GLU A 15 -3.68 12.36 15.59
CA GLU A 15 -4.75 11.40 15.86
C GLU A 15 -5.94 11.73 14.97
N ILE A 16 -6.30 10.82 14.09
CA ILE A 16 -7.58 10.88 13.38
C ILE A 16 -8.57 10.10 14.25
N CYS A 17 -9.31 10.82 15.08
CA CYS A 17 -10.51 10.30 15.73
C CYS A 17 -11.71 10.49 14.82
N PHE A 18 -12.33 9.37 14.43
CA PHE A 18 -13.71 9.36 13.95
C PHE A 18 -14.64 9.51 15.15
N SER A 19 -15.45 10.57 15.16
CA SER A 19 -16.65 10.63 16.00
C SER A 19 -17.70 11.56 15.37
N GLY A 20 -18.82 10.99 14.98
CA GLY A 20 -20.11 11.28 15.57
C GLY A 20 -20.85 12.49 15.01
N CYS A 21 -21.93 12.19 14.27
CA CYS A 21 -23.09 13.05 14.05
C CYS A 21 -23.48 13.82 15.31
N GLY A 22 -23.71 15.11 15.17
CA GLY A 22 -24.35 15.97 16.18
C GLY A 22 -25.15 17.06 15.50
N ASP A 23 -26.46 16.99 15.77
CA ASP A 23 -27.51 17.93 15.34
C ASP A 23 -27.16 19.38 15.64
N ARG A 24 -27.43 20.29 14.69
CA ARG A 24 -27.53 21.72 14.96
C ARG A 24 -28.90 22.25 14.61
N HIS A 25 -29.63 22.59 15.66
CA HIS A 25 -30.80 23.45 15.63
C HIS A 25 -30.45 24.82 15.03
N GLY A 26 -31.16 25.18 13.96
CA GLY A 26 -31.10 26.51 13.37
C GLY A 26 -32.10 27.43 14.05
N VAL A 27 -31.60 28.56 14.53
CA VAL A 27 -32.39 29.66 15.08
C VAL A 27 -32.94 30.50 13.94
N ALA A 28 -34.27 30.68 13.90
CA ALA A 28 -35.00 31.54 13.00
C ALA A 28 -34.82 33.03 13.35
N ARG A 29 -34.61 33.88 12.36
CA ARG A 29 -34.82 35.33 12.44
C ARG A 29 -36.01 35.75 11.61
N PRO A 30 -36.90 36.63 12.12
CA PRO A 30 -38.02 37.13 11.37
C PRO A 30 -37.65 38.35 10.54
N GLY A 31 -38.12 38.41 9.30
CA GLY A 31 -37.95 39.55 8.39
C GLY A 31 -39.20 39.81 7.59
N LEU A 32 -39.92 40.84 8.01
CA LEU A 32 -40.74 41.87 7.33
C LEU A 32 -41.42 41.49 5.99
N ALA A 33 -42.71 41.55 6.06
CA ALA A 33 -43.65 41.55 4.95
C ALA A 33 -43.68 42.88 4.18
N GLY A 34 -43.79 42.80 2.85
CA GLY A 34 -44.18 43.91 1.98
C GLY A 34 -45.21 43.45 0.93
N PRO A 35 -46.28 44.19 0.68
CA PRO A 35 -47.37 43.74 -0.19
C PRO A 35 -47.15 44.21 -1.65
N GLY A 36 -47.44 43.32 -2.62
CA GLY A 36 -47.33 43.75 -4.02
C GLY A 36 -47.88 42.78 -5.06
N ALA A 37 -49.11 43.08 -5.46
CA ALA A 37 -49.67 42.92 -6.79
C ALA A 37 -49.93 41.53 -7.38
N ALA A 38 -51.15 41.12 -7.34
CA ALA A 38 -51.77 40.12 -8.22
C ALA A 38 -51.62 40.50 -9.70
N ARG A 39 -51.08 39.58 -10.51
CA ARG A 39 -51.29 39.58 -11.97
C ARG A 39 -51.77 38.19 -12.41
N HIS A 40 -53.03 38.14 -12.83
CA HIS A 40 -53.59 37.06 -13.59
C HIS A 40 -52.75 36.75 -14.83
N ARG A 41 -52.32 35.52 -15.00
CA ARG A 41 -51.93 34.97 -16.30
C ARG A 41 -52.61 33.66 -16.56
N LEU A 42 -53.32 33.68 -17.67
CA LEU A 42 -54.09 32.62 -18.30
C LEU A 42 -53.31 31.30 -18.40
N ALA A 43 -54.02 30.24 -18.04
CA ALA A 43 -53.61 28.86 -18.27
C ALA A 43 -53.56 28.57 -19.78
N ARG A 44 -52.40 28.25 -20.31
CA ARG A 44 -52.25 27.49 -21.55
C ARG A 44 -52.04 26.02 -21.17
N GLN A 45 -53.07 25.23 -21.45
CA GLN A 45 -52.97 23.76 -21.46
C GLN A 45 -52.04 23.34 -22.60
N GLY A 46 -50.78 23.03 -22.26
CA GLY A 46 -49.88 22.31 -23.14
C GLY A 46 -50.04 20.82 -22.90
N HIS A 47 -50.51 20.11 -23.92
CA HIS A 47 -50.46 18.65 -23.95
C HIS A 47 -49.00 18.21 -23.91
N TYR A 48 -48.52 17.79 -22.74
CA TYR A 48 -47.28 17.04 -22.63
C TYR A 48 -47.58 15.58 -22.95
N ASN A 49 -47.15 15.16 -24.15
CA ASN A 49 -47.02 13.75 -24.48
C ASN A 49 -45.99 13.13 -23.53
N ASN A 50 -46.49 12.40 -22.56
CA ASN A 50 -45.69 11.58 -21.66
C ASN A 50 -45.17 10.37 -22.45
N ARG A 51 -44.09 10.57 -23.23
CA ARG A 51 -43.23 9.45 -23.64
C ARG A 51 -42.43 9.09 -22.43
N SER A 52 -42.89 8.11 -21.69
CA SER A 52 -42.13 7.34 -20.72
C SER A 52 -40.89 6.75 -21.42
N ASN A 53 -39.77 7.48 -21.39
CA ASN A 53 -38.49 6.89 -21.60
C ASN A 53 -38.26 5.99 -20.38
N GLU A 54 -38.62 4.74 -20.46
CA GLU A 54 -38.04 3.68 -19.68
C GLU A 54 -36.56 3.61 -20.07
N MET A 55 -35.73 4.43 -19.43
CA MET A 55 -34.35 4.14 -19.34
C MET A 55 -34.25 2.85 -18.49
N ALA A 56 -34.09 1.74 -19.20
CA ALA A 56 -33.75 0.48 -18.56
C ALA A 56 -32.57 0.76 -17.63
N ALA A 57 -32.85 0.72 -16.33
CA ALA A 57 -31.78 0.81 -15.33
C ALA A 57 -30.87 -0.34 -15.61
N VAL A 58 -29.70 -0.06 -16.20
CA VAL A 58 -28.61 -1.02 -16.36
C VAL A 58 -28.30 -1.47 -14.93
N LYS A 59 -28.74 -2.66 -14.58
CA LYS A 59 -28.34 -3.32 -13.34
C LYS A 59 -26.85 -3.55 -13.46
N ILE A 60 -26.06 -2.59 -12.97
CA ILE A 60 -24.62 -2.78 -12.80
C ILE A 60 -24.47 -3.90 -11.78
N ASN A 61 -24.15 -5.06 -12.28
CA ASN A 61 -23.88 -6.23 -11.44
C ASN A 61 -22.48 -5.99 -10.85
N ARG A 62 -22.42 -5.28 -9.71
CA ARG A 62 -21.19 -4.75 -9.09
C ARG A 62 -20.13 -5.82 -8.78
N HIS A 63 -20.48 -7.11 -8.86
CA HIS A 63 -19.56 -8.22 -8.66
C HIS A 63 -18.98 -8.80 -9.95
N THR A 64 -19.52 -8.49 -11.12
CA THR A 64 -19.02 -9.04 -12.40
C THR A 64 -17.92 -8.22 -13.05
N ASP A 65 -17.65 -7.02 -12.54
CA ASP A 65 -16.69 -6.10 -13.14
C ASP A 65 -15.34 -6.04 -12.40
N ILE A 66 -15.18 -6.83 -11.32
CA ILE A 66 -13.91 -6.92 -10.60
C ILE A 66 -12.98 -7.84 -11.42
N ILE A 67 -11.81 -7.32 -11.74
CA ILE A 67 -10.76 -8.10 -12.38
C ILE A 67 -9.96 -8.80 -11.27
N GLU A 68 -9.96 -10.11 -11.26
CA GLU A 68 -9.18 -10.93 -10.35
C GLU A 68 -8.03 -11.59 -11.11
N ARG A 69 -6.83 -11.56 -10.56
CA ARG A 69 -5.61 -12.12 -11.15
C ARG A 69 -4.84 -12.94 -10.14
N LYS A 70 -4.37 -14.09 -10.55
CA LYS A 70 -3.38 -14.87 -9.82
C LYS A 70 -1.99 -14.42 -10.25
N VAL A 71 -1.29 -13.79 -9.32
CA VAL A 71 0.01 -13.18 -9.58
C VAL A 71 1.10 -14.08 -9.02
N ARG A 72 2.14 -14.33 -9.85
CA ARG A 72 3.35 -15.01 -9.42
C ARG A 72 4.56 -14.15 -9.73
N LEU A 73 5.32 -13.83 -8.66
CA LEU A 73 6.56 -13.06 -8.73
C LEU A 73 7.73 -13.97 -8.41
N CYS A 74 8.77 -13.94 -9.24
CA CYS A 74 9.98 -14.74 -9.02
C CYS A 74 11.20 -13.86 -8.78
N GLY A 75 11.90 -14.10 -7.68
CA GLY A 75 13.05 -13.33 -7.24
C GLY A 75 14.29 -13.57 -8.13
N THR A 76 14.91 -12.47 -8.57
CA THR A 76 16.18 -12.48 -9.32
C THR A 76 17.37 -12.03 -8.49
N LYS A 77 17.12 -11.42 -7.32
CA LYS A 77 18.10 -11.02 -6.32
C LYS A 77 17.61 -11.42 -4.93
N ASP A 78 18.55 -11.63 -4.03
CA ASP A 78 18.28 -11.92 -2.63
C ASP A 78 17.33 -10.89 -2.03
N LEU A 79 16.44 -11.33 -1.13
CA LEU A 79 15.43 -10.50 -0.49
C LEU A 79 15.85 -10.16 0.94
N MET A 80 16.08 -8.88 1.22
CA MET A 80 16.50 -8.39 2.53
C MET A 80 15.32 -7.85 3.33
N PHE A 81 15.31 -8.15 4.63
CA PHE A 81 14.30 -7.71 5.58
C PHE A 81 14.88 -6.75 6.62
N ASP A 82 14.09 -5.81 7.07
CA ASP A 82 14.39 -4.92 8.19
C ASP A 82 13.06 -4.44 8.81
N ARG A 83 12.35 -5.39 9.45
CA ARG A 83 11.10 -5.09 10.14
C ARG A 83 11.36 -4.05 11.23
N TYR A 84 10.52 -3.03 11.30
CA TYR A 84 10.57 -2.01 12.32
C TYR A 84 9.88 -2.47 13.60
N ALA A 85 10.46 -2.19 14.75
CA ALA A 85 9.92 -2.61 16.05
C ALA A 85 8.69 -1.82 16.52
N GLY A 86 8.41 -0.67 15.87
CA GLY A 86 7.37 0.27 16.32
C GLY A 86 7.93 1.47 17.08
N ASP A 87 9.15 1.36 17.63
CA ASP A 87 9.86 2.45 18.28
C ASP A 87 11.36 2.43 17.89
N ASN A 88 12.07 3.52 18.19
CA ASN A 88 13.49 3.66 17.86
C ASN A 88 14.43 3.18 18.99
N SER A 89 13.89 2.83 20.14
CA SER A 89 14.65 2.37 21.30
C SER A 89 14.82 0.86 21.32
N THR A 90 13.85 0.12 20.79
CA THR A 90 13.86 -1.34 20.75
C THR A 90 14.80 -1.84 19.62
N LYS A 91 15.86 -2.53 20.03
CA LYS A 91 16.75 -3.22 19.10
C LYS A 91 16.24 -4.64 18.87
N LEU A 92 15.74 -4.90 17.66
CA LEU A 92 15.34 -6.24 17.26
C LEU A 92 16.56 -7.12 16.96
N GLU A 93 16.49 -8.37 17.41
CA GLU A 93 17.42 -9.41 16.97
C GLU A 93 17.23 -9.69 15.47
N PRO A 94 18.27 -10.19 14.76
CA PRO A 94 18.18 -10.40 13.31
C PRO A 94 16.96 -11.23 12.89
N TRP A 95 16.63 -12.30 13.59
CA TRP A 95 15.48 -13.15 13.26
C TRP A 95 14.13 -12.45 13.45
N GLN A 96 14.01 -11.52 14.41
CA GLN A 96 12.80 -10.74 14.66
C GLN A 96 12.52 -9.71 13.55
N LYS A 97 13.51 -9.45 12.69
CA LYS A 97 13.35 -8.57 11.53
C LYS A 97 12.76 -9.28 10.32
N LEU A 98 12.63 -10.60 10.36
CA LEU A 98 11.83 -11.35 9.39
C LEU A 98 10.34 -11.12 9.64
N TYR A 99 9.55 -11.20 8.60
CA TYR A 99 8.12 -11.38 8.72
C TYR A 99 7.84 -12.88 8.72
N LEU A 100 7.39 -13.37 9.85
CA LEU A 100 6.97 -14.76 10.02
C LEU A 100 5.46 -14.81 10.06
N GLU A 101 4.89 -15.88 9.50
CA GLU A 101 3.46 -16.12 9.56
C GLU A 101 2.98 -16.16 11.03
N PRO A 102 1.83 -15.54 11.34
CA PRO A 102 1.25 -15.63 12.67
C PRO A 102 1.02 -17.09 13.10
N GLY A 103 1.42 -17.45 14.32
CA GLY A 103 1.37 -18.82 14.84
C GLY A 103 2.75 -19.46 14.92
N ASP A 104 2.78 -20.78 14.99
CA ASP A 104 4.02 -21.55 15.23
C ASP A 104 4.72 -22.05 13.95
N SER A 105 4.19 -21.73 12.78
CA SER A 105 4.66 -22.26 11.49
C SER A 105 6.08 -21.82 11.11
N LYS A 106 6.52 -20.66 11.61
CA LYS A 106 7.81 -20.02 11.26
C LYS A 106 8.02 -19.84 9.75
N ILE A 107 6.96 -19.79 8.97
CA ILE A 107 7.02 -19.57 7.53
C ILE A 107 7.41 -18.11 7.29
N ILE A 108 8.44 -17.90 6.48
CA ILE A 108 8.89 -16.55 6.07
C ILE A 108 7.96 -16.07 4.97
N GLY A 109 7.54 -14.79 5.06
CA GLY A 109 6.70 -14.19 4.02
C GLY A 109 6.74 -12.68 4.02
N LEU A 110 5.81 -12.08 3.33
CA LEU A 110 5.59 -10.64 3.30
C LEU A 110 4.13 -10.31 3.63
N PRO A 111 3.86 -9.36 4.53
CA PRO A 111 2.52 -8.78 4.64
C PRO A 111 2.12 -8.12 3.31
N ALA A 112 0.86 -8.22 2.91
CA ALA A 112 0.33 -7.52 1.73
C ALA A 112 0.67 -6.02 1.74
N ALA A 113 0.65 -5.40 2.92
CA ALA A 113 1.03 -3.99 3.11
C ALA A 113 2.43 -3.65 2.56
N ASN A 114 3.39 -4.60 2.57
CA ASN A 114 4.72 -4.39 2.00
C ASN A 114 4.68 -4.33 0.47
N ILE A 115 3.82 -5.13 -0.16
CA ILE A 115 3.60 -5.08 -1.61
C ILE A 115 2.81 -3.81 -1.95
N MET A 116 1.78 -3.48 -1.19
CA MET A 116 1.04 -2.23 -1.38
C MET A 116 1.94 -1.00 -1.19
N SER A 117 2.93 -1.05 -0.29
CA SER A 117 3.92 0.02 -0.13
C SER A 117 4.83 0.20 -1.35
N PHE A 118 4.97 -0.83 -2.18
CA PHE A 118 5.69 -0.75 -3.45
C PHE A 118 4.94 0.13 -4.47
N LEU A 119 3.61 0.21 -4.37
CA LEU A 119 2.76 1.04 -5.21
C LEU A 119 2.43 2.42 -4.59
N SER A 120 2.77 2.65 -3.33
CA SER A 120 2.40 3.84 -2.56
C SER A 120 3.26 5.06 -2.89
N ALA A 121 2.67 6.25 -2.91
CA ALA A 121 3.38 7.52 -3.04
C ALA A 121 4.26 7.89 -1.82
N HIS A 122 3.94 7.37 -0.65
CA HIS A 122 4.64 7.71 0.60
C HIS A 122 6.03 7.08 0.69
N ASN A 123 6.24 5.94 0.04
CA ASN A 123 7.55 5.31 0.02
C ASN A 123 8.48 6.01 -0.98
N THR A 124 9.69 6.37 -0.54
CA THR A 124 10.68 7.02 -1.40
C THR A 124 11.09 6.16 -2.59
N ASN A 125 11.09 4.84 -2.43
CA ASN A 125 11.45 3.86 -3.44
C ASN A 125 10.24 3.04 -3.90
N SER A 126 9.10 3.68 -4.13
CA SER A 126 7.94 3.04 -4.75
C SER A 126 8.02 3.08 -6.28
N ALA A 127 7.32 2.14 -6.92
CA ALA A 127 7.33 2.04 -8.38
C ALA A 127 6.76 3.30 -9.07
N PRO A 128 5.57 3.82 -8.70
CA PRO A 128 5.06 5.04 -9.32
C PRO A 128 6.02 6.21 -9.19
N LYS A 129 6.59 6.42 -8.00
CA LYS A 129 7.45 7.57 -7.72
C LYS A 129 8.77 7.53 -8.47
N ARG A 130 9.30 6.36 -8.78
CA ARG A 130 10.60 6.19 -9.42
C ARG A 130 10.50 6.02 -10.94
N LEU A 131 9.37 5.52 -11.43
CA LEU A 131 9.22 5.10 -12.83
C LEU A 131 8.28 6.02 -13.62
N ARG A 132 7.48 6.83 -12.95
CA ARG A 132 6.50 7.71 -13.61
C ARG A 132 6.88 9.18 -13.45
N ASP A 133 6.27 10.02 -14.27
CA ASP A 133 6.48 11.47 -14.24
C ASP A 133 6.22 12.05 -12.86
N LYS A 134 7.06 13.00 -12.44
CA LYS A 134 6.99 13.69 -11.13
C LYS A 134 5.65 14.37 -10.87
N ARG A 135 4.89 14.72 -11.91
CA ARG A 135 3.59 15.37 -11.79
C ARG A 135 2.44 14.37 -11.65
N LYS A 136 2.60 13.15 -12.19
CA LYS A 136 1.53 12.14 -12.29
C LYS A 136 1.66 10.99 -11.29
N TYR A 137 2.85 10.74 -10.72
CA TYR A 137 3.07 9.55 -9.90
C TYR A 137 2.16 9.48 -8.67
N LYS A 138 1.74 10.64 -8.11
CA LYS A 138 0.85 10.66 -6.94
C LYS A 138 -0.55 10.17 -7.29
N ASP A 139 -1.08 10.60 -8.43
CA ASP A 139 -2.41 10.21 -8.88
C ASP A 139 -2.42 8.70 -9.19
N ILE A 140 -1.40 8.20 -9.88
CA ILE A 140 -1.23 6.77 -10.14
C ILE A 140 -1.13 5.96 -8.84
N ALA A 141 -0.32 6.42 -7.88
CA ALA A 141 -0.16 5.73 -6.60
C ALA A 141 -1.46 5.76 -5.77
N ASN A 142 -2.20 6.86 -5.77
CA ASN A 142 -3.49 6.97 -5.11
C ASN A 142 -4.53 6.06 -5.76
N ALA A 143 -4.56 6.00 -7.09
CA ALA A 143 -5.43 5.09 -7.83
C ALA A 143 -5.09 3.61 -7.54
N CYS A 144 -3.80 3.24 -7.48
CA CYS A 144 -3.39 1.91 -7.04
C CYS A 144 -3.93 1.58 -5.65
N LEU A 145 -3.77 2.49 -4.67
CA LEU A 145 -4.21 2.24 -3.30
C LEU A 145 -5.74 2.24 -3.14
N SER A 146 -6.47 2.90 -4.05
CA SER A 146 -7.94 3.00 -3.98
C SER A 146 -8.64 1.86 -4.68
N PHE A 147 -8.07 1.32 -5.76
CA PHE A 147 -8.76 0.40 -6.66
C PHE A 147 -8.09 -0.95 -6.81
N PHE A 148 -6.88 -1.12 -6.27
CA PHE A 148 -6.15 -2.38 -6.30
C PHE A 148 -5.95 -2.90 -4.87
N GLU A 149 -6.22 -4.17 -4.66
CA GLU A 149 -5.99 -4.85 -3.38
C GLU A 149 -5.39 -6.25 -3.58
N ILE A 150 -4.84 -6.78 -2.52
CA ILE A 150 -4.33 -8.13 -2.42
C ILE A 150 -5.20 -8.87 -1.39
N ASP A 151 -5.68 -10.04 -1.76
CA ASP A 151 -6.65 -10.79 -0.97
C ASP A 151 -6.02 -11.34 0.32
N GLU A 152 -4.80 -11.85 0.22
CA GLU A 152 -4.06 -12.43 1.33
C GLU A 152 -3.46 -11.33 2.21
N GLN A 153 -3.63 -11.41 3.52
CA GLN A 153 -2.98 -10.49 4.46
C GLN A 153 -1.48 -10.76 4.63
N PHE A 154 -1.11 -12.03 4.50
CA PHE A 154 0.26 -12.51 4.59
C PHE A 154 0.54 -13.46 3.42
N ILE A 155 1.62 -13.21 2.71
CA ILE A 155 2.00 -13.96 1.51
C ILE A 155 3.28 -14.73 1.82
N PRO A 156 3.23 -16.08 1.90
CA PRO A 156 4.40 -16.89 2.16
C PRO A 156 5.42 -16.78 1.02
N LEU A 157 6.69 -16.75 1.36
CA LEU A 157 7.75 -16.99 0.40
C LEU A 157 7.84 -18.47 0.09
N LEU A 158 7.87 -18.79 -1.19
CA LEU A 158 7.99 -20.15 -1.68
C LEU A 158 9.36 -20.38 -2.29
N ARG A 159 9.81 -21.63 -2.28
CA ARG A 159 10.96 -22.12 -3.03
C ARG A 159 10.58 -23.49 -3.60
N ASP A 160 10.66 -23.61 -4.92
CA ASP A 160 10.24 -24.81 -5.64
C ASP A 160 8.79 -25.24 -5.24
N GLY A 161 7.89 -24.25 -5.11
CA GLY A 161 6.49 -24.42 -4.74
C GLY A 161 6.22 -24.75 -3.27
N LYS A 162 7.24 -24.77 -2.40
CA LYS A 162 7.10 -25.06 -0.96
C LYS A 162 7.40 -23.84 -0.12
N PRO A 163 6.65 -23.60 0.98
CA PRO A 163 6.94 -22.48 1.90
C PRO A 163 8.37 -22.56 2.47
N ILE A 164 9.04 -21.41 2.54
CA ILE A 164 10.35 -21.29 3.18
C ILE A 164 10.14 -21.18 4.68
N VAL A 165 10.60 -22.17 5.43
CA VAL A 165 10.45 -22.22 6.89
C VAL A 165 11.76 -21.81 7.55
N PHE A 166 11.68 -20.82 8.45
CA PHE A 166 12.81 -20.38 9.28
C PHE A 166 13.05 -21.36 10.44
N GLY A 167 14.26 -21.83 10.59
CA GLY A 167 14.66 -22.61 11.75
C GLY A 167 15.24 -21.73 12.86
N ARG A 168 16.55 -21.58 12.80
CA ARG A 168 17.33 -20.67 13.67
C ARG A 168 18.65 -20.28 12.99
N PHE A 169 19.19 -19.15 13.35
CA PHE A 169 20.55 -18.81 12.95
C PHE A 169 21.58 -19.63 13.74
N GLU A 170 22.38 -20.39 13.03
CA GLU A 170 23.60 -21.02 13.53
C GLU A 170 24.77 -20.16 13.05
N LYS A 171 25.39 -19.40 13.98
CA LYS A 171 26.26 -18.27 13.64
C LYS A 171 25.51 -17.21 12.85
N ASP A 172 25.66 -17.19 11.56
CA ASP A 172 25.05 -16.16 10.68
C ASP A 172 24.13 -16.73 9.60
N VAL A 173 23.89 -18.04 9.61
CA VAL A 173 23.11 -18.74 8.57
C VAL A 173 22.10 -19.67 9.22
N ASP A 174 20.89 -19.65 8.71
CA ASP A 174 19.88 -20.67 8.99
C ASP A 174 19.98 -21.79 7.95
N GLN A 175 20.36 -22.98 8.37
CA GLN A 175 20.57 -24.12 7.49
C GLN A 175 19.29 -24.63 6.83
N SER A 176 18.12 -24.41 7.46
CA SER A 176 16.83 -24.88 6.92
C SER A 176 16.32 -24.05 5.76
N SER A 177 16.36 -22.73 5.88
CA SER A 177 15.91 -21.80 4.85
C SER A 177 17.00 -21.27 3.93
N GLY A 178 18.28 -21.40 4.35
CA GLY A 178 19.42 -20.75 3.72
C GLY A 178 19.48 -19.23 4.00
N THR A 179 18.61 -18.71 4.86
CA THR A 179 18.60 -17.30 5.25
C THR A 179 19.90 -16.95 5.98
N TYR A 180 20.52 -15.83 5.63
CA TYR A 180 21.78 -15.38 6.25
C TYR A 180 21.69 -13.96 6.78
N ILE A 181 22.59 -13.61 7.71
CA ILE A 181 22.68 -12.26 8.28
C ILE A 181 23.67 -11.42 7.48
N HIS A 182 23.16 -10.36 6.86
CA HIS A 182 23.96 -9.34 6.21
C HIS A 182 24.32 -8.23 7.19
N ARG A 183 25.62 -8.02 7.41
CA ARG A 183 26.15 -6.95 8.26
C ARG A 183 26.62 -5.79 7.42
N THR A 184 26.17 -4.59 7.77
CA THR A 184 26.56 -3.35 7.10
C THR A 184 26.57 -2.21 8.11
N VAL A 185 27.22 -1.12 7.75
CA VAL A 185 27.22 0.11 8.54
C VAL A 185 26.44 1.17 7.77
N ALA A 186 25.24 1.49 8.25
CA ALA A 186 24.52 2.66 7.78
C ALA A 186 25.13 3.92 8.42
N ARG A 187 25.17 5.01 7.70
CA ARG A 187 25.56 6.31 8.26
C ARG A 187 24.32 7.12 8.53
N LEU A 188 24.16 7.56 9.77
CA LEU A 188 23.16 8.52 10.15
C LEU A 188 23.58 9.94 9.73
N ASP A 189 22.69 10.89 9.90
CA ASP A 189 23.02 12.30 9.77
C ASP A 189 24.27 12.62 10.60
N LYS A 190 25.15 13.47 10.07
CA LYS A 190 26.46 13.80 10.64
C LYS A 190 27.49 12.66 10.61
N GLY A 191 27.25 11.62 9.78
CA GLY A 191 28.24 10.57 9.55
C GLY A 191 28.43 9.56 10.69
N ILE A 192 27.53 9.57 11.69
CA ILE A 192 27.62 8.63 12.83
C ILE A 192 27.40 7.20 12.33
N PRO A 193 28.34 6.26 12.57
CA PRO A 193 28.20 4.88 12.17
C PRO A 193 27.04 4.22 12.92
N ASN A 194 26.17 3.52 12.18
CA ASN A 194 25.07 2.74 12.76
C ASN A 194 25.14 1.32 12.20
N PRO A 195 25.75 0.37 12.94
CA PRO A 195 25.78 -1.03 12.55
C PRO A 195 24.37 -1.59 12.37
N LYS A 196 24.16 -2.27 11.27
CA LYS A 196 22.88 -2.92 10.94
C LYS A 196 23.11 -4.37 10.60
N GLU A 197 22.37 -5.24 11.25
CA GLU A 197 22.28 -6.65 10.96
C GLU A 197 20.89 -6.94 10.39
N ARG A 198 20.85 -7.50 9.18
CA ARG A 198 19.61 -7.74 8.45
C ARG A 198 19.56 -9.15 7.92
N PRO A 199 18.48 -9.88 8.15
CA PRO A 199 18.29 -11.19 7.54
C PRO A 199 18.01 -11.06 6.05
N VAL A 200 18.57 -11.97 5.29
CA VAL A 200 18.46 -12.01 3.82
C VAL A 200 18.08 -13.42 3.40
N VAL A 201 17.00 -13.53 2.67
CA VAL A 201 16.58 -14.78 2.01
C VAL A 201 17.25 -14.82 0.63
N PRO A 202 18.04 -15.88 0.33
CA PRO A 202 18.72 -15.99 -0.95
C PRO A 202 17.75 -16.23 -2.11
N VAL A 203 18.21 -15.97 -3.33
CA VAL A 203 17.47 -16.18 -4.59
C VAL A 203 16.81 -17.55 -4.70
N LYS A 204 15.89 -17.67 -5.67
CA LYS A 204 14.85 -18.68 -5.83
C LYS A 204 13.76 -18.58 -4.78
N TRP A 205 13.39 -17.34 -4.40
CA TRP A 205 12.17 -17.08 -3.68
C TRP A 205 11.07 -16.66 -4.66
N GLU A 206 9.86 -17.06 -4.34
CA GLU A 206 8.65 -16.78 -5.12
C GLU A 206 7.57 -16.24 -4.19
N LEU A 207 6.68 -15.41 -4.73
CA LEU A 207 5.47 -14.94 -4.07
C LEU A 207 4.28 -15.27 -4.98
N GLN A 208 3.23 -15.82 -4.39
CA GLN A 208 1.97 -16.08 -5.09
C GLN A 208 0.83 -15.47 -4.29
N PHE A 209 0.02 -14.67 -4.95
CA PHE A 209 -1.12 -13.99 -4.33
C PHE A 209 -2.22 -13.69 -5.34
N THR A 210 -3.41 -13.40 -4.81
CA THR A 210 -4.55 -12.98 -5.60
C THR A 210 -4.66 -11.47 -5.58
N ALA A 211 -4.64 -10.85 -6.74
CA ALA A 211 -4.82 -9.42 -6.92
C ALA A 211 -6.22 -9.12 -7.42
N ARG A 212 -6.86 -8.09 -6.88
CA ARG A 212 -8.16 -7.58 -7.32
C ARG A 212 -8.07 -6.15 -7.77
N LEU A 213 -8.61 -5.87 -8.93
CA LEU A 213 -8.78 -4.52 -9.45
C LEU A 213 -10.26 -4.19 -9.56
N TYR A 214 -10.69 -3.20 -8.81
CA TYR A 214 -12.06 -2.71 -8.82
C TYR A 214 -12.32 -1.82 -10.04
N PRO A 215 -13.56 -1.81 -10.56
CA PRO A 215 -13.94 -0.96 -11.69
C PRO A 215 -13.65 0.51 -11.40
N ASN A 216 -12.87 1.14 -12.27
CA ASN A 216 -12.48 2.53 -12.11
C ASN A 216 -12.13 3.16 -13.48
N LYS A 217 -11.93 4.49 -13.50
CA LYS A 217 -11.52 5.26 -14.68
C LYS A 217 -10.12 5.85 -14.55
N GLU A 218 -9.45 5.64 -13.40
CA GLU A 218 -8.21 6.33 -13.05
C GLU A 218 -6.98 5.49 -13.40
N ILE A 219 -7.08 4.15 -13.26
CA ILE A 219 -5.96 3.25 -13.54
C ILE A 219 -6.44 1.99 -14.26
N GLN A 220 -5.71 1.60 -15.25
CA GLN A 220 -5.95 0.36 -16.00
C GLN A 220 -5.07 -0.78 -15.46
N GLU A 221 -5.54 -2.00 -15.62
CA GLU A 221 -4.80 -3.22 -15.24
C GLU A 221 -3.37 -3.23 -15.81
N GLN A 222 -3.23 -2.89 -17.10
CA GLN A 222 -1.93 -2.86 -17.76
C GLN A 222 -0.92 -1.92 -17.11
N GLU A 223 -1.37 -0.78 -16.56
CA GLU A 223 -0.49 0.13 -15.84
C GLU A 223 0.02 -0.47 -14.54
N ILE A 224 -0.82 -1.22 -13.82
CA ILE A 224 -0.41 -1.93 -12.60
C ILE A 224 0.60 -3.03 -12.94
N LEU A 225 0.33 -3.83 -13.97
CA LEU A 225 1.25 -4.85 -14.45
C LEU A 225 2.60 -4.23 -14.84
N ASN A 226 2.60 -3.14 -15.60
CA ASN A 226 3.83 -2.42 -15.98
C ASN A 226 4.62 -1.93 -14.76
N LEU A 227 3.91 -1.44 -13.71
CA LEU A 227 4.56 -1.05 -12.45
C LEU A 227 5.24 -2.22 -11.75
N PHE A 228 4.64 -3.42 -11.76
CA PHE A 228 5.26 -4.62 -11.22
C PHE A 228 6.46 -5.07 -12.06
N GLU A 229 6.33 -5.14 -13.38
CA GLU A 229 7.41 -5.58 -14.28
C GLU A 229 8.62 -4.63 -14.26
N GLU A 230 8.39 -3.34 -14.48
CA GLU A 230 9.46 -2.35 -14.49
C GLU A 230 10.04 -2.15 -13.08
N GLY A 231 9.16 -2.06 -12.07
CA GLY A 231 9.57 -1.88 -10.69
C GLY A 231 10.27 -3.08 -10.12
N GLY A 232 9.88 -4.30 -10.50
CA GLY A 232 10.56 -5.53 -10.12
C GLY A 232 12.00 -5.55 -10.60
N ARG A 233 12.24 -5.14 -11.85
CA ARG A 233 13.59 -5.04 -12.44
C ARG A 233 14.43 -3.90 -11.85
N ALA A 234 13.81 -2.73 -11.64
CA ALA A 234 14.52 -1.54 -11.23
C ALA A 234 14.71 -1.42 -9.72
N LEU A 235 13.67 -1.73 -8.94
CA LEU A 235 13.58 -1.45 -7.51
C LEU A 235 13.59 -2.70 -6.64
N GLY A 236 12.60 -3.59 -6.82
CA GLY A 236 12.40 -4.77 -5.99
C GLY A 236 11.57 -4.51 -4.72
N LEU A 237 11.37 -5.58 -3.95
CA LEU A 237 10.63 -5.63 -2.68
C LEU A 237 11.59 -5.63 -1.48
N GLY A 238 11.02 -5.62 -0.28
CA GLY A 238 11.77 -5.65 0.97
C GLY A 238 12.48 -4.33 1.28
N THR A 239 13.65 -4.45 1.93
CA THR A 239 14.50 -3.30 2.27
C THR A 239 15.74 -3.22 1.36
N PHE A 240 16.42 -2.09 1.33
CA PHE A 240 17.56 -1.82 0.45
C PHE A 240 17.24 -2.00 -1.04
N ARG A 241 16.07 -1.53 -1.44
CA ARG A 241 15.55 -1.61 -2.81
C ARG A 241 16.54 -1.04 -3.82
N GLY A 242 16.60 -1.66 -4.99
CA GLY A 242 17.58 -1.35 -6.04
C GLY A 242 18.77 -2.30 -6.05
N LEU A 243 19.21 -2.80 -4.88
CA LEU A 243 20.24 -3.83 -4.75
C LEU A 243 19.62 -5.20 -4.45
N TYR A 244 18.64 -5.24 -3.56
CA TYR A 244 17.98 -6.45 -3.08
C TYR A 244 16.53 -6.52 -3.54
N GLY A 245 15.95 -7.73 -3.47
CA GLY A 245 14.54 -7.99 -3.69
C GLY A 245 14.05 -7.80 -5.12
N LYS A 246 14.92 -7.76 -6.12
CA LYS A 246 14.51 -7.68 -7.52
C LYS A 246 13.81 -8.94 -7.97
N PHE A 247 12.81 -8.78 -8.84
CA PHE A 247 11.97 -9.86 -9.31
C PHE A 247 11.48 -9.61 -10.74
N PHE A 248 10.89 -10.62 -11.33
CA PHE A 248 10.07 -10.52 -12.53
C PHE A 248 8.68 -11.09 -12.26
N VAL A 249 7.71 -10.68 -13.06
CA VAL A 249 6.36 -11.23 -13.05
C VAL A 249 6.38 -12.48 -13.94
N GLU A 250 6.13 -13.64 -13.35
CA GLU A 250 6.09 -14.90 -14.08
C GLU A 250 4.68 -15.22 -14.59
N ALA A 251 3.65 -14.91 -13.79
CA ALA A 251 2.25 -15.07 -14.16
C ALA A 251 1.40 -13.89 -13.68
N TRP A 252 0.41 -13.58 -14.48
CA TRP A 252 -0.62 -12.56 -14.23
C TRP A 252 -1.91 -13.04 -14.90
N ASP A 253 -2.53 -14.12 -14.33
CA ASP A 253 -3.63 -14.90 -14.92
C ASP A 253 -4.99 -14.52 -14.31
#